data_d4fbd7729fc508352117fde455df047a
#
_entry.id   d4fbd7729fc508352117fde455df047a
#
_cell.length_a   1.000
_cell.length_b   1.000
_cell.length_c   1.000
_cell.angle_alpha   90.00
_cell.angle_beta   90.00
_cell.angle_gamma   90.00
#
_symmetry.space_group_name_H-M   'P 1'
#
loop_
_entity.id
_entity.type
_entity.pdbx_description
1 polymer ?
#
loop_
_entity_poly.entity_id
_entity_poly.type
_entity_poly.pdbx_seq_one_letter_code
_entity_poly.pdbx_strand_id
1 'polypeptide(L)'
;MEDYRRPGITALAAVLLAAPLAAFACTVDSAKPLTSGPLDQHGMFSGWVVDSNGVALQACIDSYTNDGNPAPCFYDPIEVGNPLSEALGRGGEAFLFLAENTFSSPGNSPINGVIVLGVETAFLSPQVTAGFQTQFQRLRTRINVDAVGIYTVESPWGKKTYRVDTLARAGAGQNRMEISEPIDITYAPSSTVPGLVAPFLVADQAPLLRPEDKAWYIGDGVTPTTVTGSPCGTNFIRVTAVGLDGVTPIPINTANNPDGDAINVYTSRLFTVSGKRAPMAEVPLSIGAAYFSRSNGIERVTVMAEGSASATQLAGADVTINGASLPLTKEGHRYFGTMTVPGPLVAGQSTLAVTASDPGLPSVPNTKTAIIRDFVTIHTAAATCSGAADARICSLSIVASSSDDGSANKDSNGVRVPPTLTLQLNGSVLTDGYVSIQTPVLPATVTVVSSRGDVVGGAATRAVTVINQ
;
A
#
# COMPACT_ATOMS: atom_id res chain seq x y z
N MET A 1 -67.80 -3.51 -24.48
CA MET A 1 -66.78 -2.42 -24.41
C MET A 1 -66.35 -2.39 -22.96
N GLU A 2 -65.33 -3.17 -22.62
CA GLU A 2 -64.80 -3.28 -21.27
C GLU A 2 -63.40 -2.64 -21.23
N ASP A 3 -63.29 -1.67 -20.32
CA ASP A 3 -62.08 -0.92 -20.05
C ASP A 3 -61.08 -1.78 -19.25
N TYR A 4 -59.96 -2.14 -19.86
CA TYR A 4 -58.85 -2.84 -19.22
C TYR A 4 -57.87 -1.83 -18.61
N ARG A 5 -57.98 -1.54 -17.30
CA ARG A 5 -57.01 -0.73 -16.55
C ARG A 5 -55.78 -1.57 -16.27
N ARG A 6 -54.63 -1.12 -16.74
CA ARG A 6 -53.28 -1.66 -16.36
C ARG A 6 -52.89 -1.15 -14.96
N PRO A 7 -52.32 -2.00 -14.10
CA PRO A 7 -51.77 -1.53 -12.83
C PRO A 7 -50.40 -0.83 -13.08
N GLY A 8 -50.24 0.33 -12.44
CA GLY A 8 -49.01 1.10 -12.46
C GLY A 8 -47.86 0.40 -11.69
N ILE A 9 -46.74 0.32 -12.33
CA ILE A 9 -45.46 -0.15 -11.72
C ILE A 9 -44.91 1.04 -10.94
N THR A 10 -44.94 0.92 -9.61
CA THR A 10 -44.26 1.86 -8.71
C THR A 10 -42.75 1.53 -8.73
N ALA A 11 -41.97 2.40 -9.35
CA ALA A 11 -40.51 2.29 -9.30
C ALA A 11 -40.03 2.64 -7.88
N LEU A 12 -39.53 1.65 -7.16
CA LEU A 12 -38.78 1.87 -5.92
C LEU A 12 -37.40 2.44 -6.28
N ALA A 13 -37.22 3.72 -6.04
CA ALA A 13 -35.90 4.35 -6.14
C ALA A 13 -35.05 3.88 -4.94
N ALA A 14 -34.10 3.01 -5.19
CA ALA A 14 -33.07 2.65 -4.23
C ALA A 14 -32.13 3.84 -4.03
N VAL A 15 -32.23 4.56 -2.94
CA VAL A 15 -31.28 5.55 -2.50
C VAL A 15 -30.04 4.80 -2.01
N LEU A 16 -29.02 4.71 -2.86
CA LEU A 16 -27.68 4.31 -2.42
C LEU A 16 -27.15 5.43 -1.50
N LEU A 17 -27.21 5.22 -0.20
CA LEU A 17 -26.43 5.96 0.76
C LEU A 17 -24.96 5.59 0.53
N ALA A 18 -24.23 6.42 -0.20
CA ALA A 18 -22.77 6.42 -0.19
C ALA A 18 -22.35 6.82 1.23
N ALA A 19 -22.03 5.83 2.06
CA ALA A 19 -21.32 6.09 3.30
C ALA A 19 -20.00 6.78 2.94
N PRO A 20 -19.65 7.94 3.56
CA PRO A 20 -18.34 8.51 3.35
C PRO A 20 -17.32 7.47 3.81
N LEU A 21 -16.43 7.04 2.92
CA LEU A 21 -15.21 6.34 3.29
C LEU A 21 -14.49 7.29 4.27
N ALA A 22 -14.56 6.97 5.55
CA ALA A 22 -13.76 7.63 6.54
C ALA A 22 -12.30 7.45 6.11
N ALA A 23 -11.67 8.51 5.62
CA ALA A 23 -10.24 8.53 5.41
C ALA A 23 -9.62 8.28 6.80
N PHE A 24 -9.08 7.09 6.98
CA PHE A 24 -8.35 6.75 8.20
C PHE A 24 -7.14 7.69 8.23
N ALA A 25 -7.19 8.70 9.11
CA ALA A 25 -6.05 9.55 9.35
C ALA A 25 -4.87 8.67 9.77
N CYS A 26 -3.70 8.92 9.17
CA CYS A 26 -2.48 8.26 9.62
C CYS A 26 -2.29 8.49 11.11
N THR A 27 -2.14 7.41 11.87
CA THR A 27 -1.66 7.50 13.24
C THR A 27 -0.16 7.79 13.23
N VAL A 28 0.38 8.28 14.33
CA VAL A 28 1.83 8.34 14.54
C VAL A 28 2.38 6.94 14.25
N ASP A 29 3.45 6.84 13.45
CA ASP A 29 4.13 5.59 13.08
C ASP A 29 3.43 4.69 12.04
N SER A 30 2.79 5.26 11.04
CA SER A 30 2.26 4.50 9.91
C SER A 30 3.29 4.24 8.81
N ALA A 31 4.51 4.79 8.91
CA ALA A 31 5.60 4.46 8.01
C ALA A 31 5.91 2.96 8.02
N LYS A 32 6.22 2.40 6.86
CA LYS A 32 6.52 0.98 6.69
C LYS A 32 8.03 0.76 6.65
N PRO A 33 8.51 -0.42 7.05
CA PRO A 33 9.94 -0.74 6.97
C PRO A 33 10.49 -0.59 5.55
N LEU A 34 11.78 -0.22 5.47
CA LEU A 34 12.60 -0.30 4.26
C LEU A 34 13.49 -1.55 4.33
N THR A 35 13.77 -2.14 3.17
CA THR A 35 14.82 -3.14 3.03
C THR A 35 15.97 -2.53 2.22
N SER A 36 17.19 -2.60 2.74
CA SER A 36 18.38 -2.19 2.01
C SER A 36 19.05 -3.39 1.36
N GLY A 37 19.55 -3.18 0.14
CA GLY A 37 20.31 -4.16 -0.62
C GLY A 37 21.73 -4.36 -0.10
N PRO A 38 22.49 -5.24 -0.76
CA PRO A 38 23.91 -5.40 -0.49
C PRO A 38 24.69 -4.12 -0.79
N LEU A 39 25.94 -4.11 -0.42
CA LEU A 39 26.86 -3.03 -0.77
C LEU A 39 26.89 -2.80 -2.29
N ASP A 40 27.01 -1.53 -2.66
CA ASP A 40 27.22 -1.11 -4.03
C ASP A 40 28.57 -1.64 -4.61
N GLN A 41 28.81 -1.35 -5.87
CA GLN A 41 30.05 -1.78 -6.55
C GLN A 41 31.34 -1.23 -5.93
N HIS A 42 31.24 -0.17 -5.11
CA HIS A 42 32.35 0.45 -4.42
C HIS A 42 32.52 -0.09 -2.98
N GLY A 43 31.62 -0.94 -2.53
CA GLY A 43 31.64 -1.51 -1.17
C GLY A 43 31.38 -0.49 -0.07
N MET A 44 30.69 0.62 -0.37
CA MET A 44 30.54 1.74 0.55
C MET A 44 29.13 1.91 1.10
N PHE A 45 28.12 1.83 0.23
CA PHE A 45 26.72 2.10 0.56
C PHE A 45 25.83 0.94 0.09
N SER A 46 24.57 0.94 0.51
CA SER A 46 23.59 0.03 -0.08
C SER A 46 23.43 0.34 -1.57
N GLY A 47 23.52 -0.67 -2.42
CA GLY A 47 23.32 -0.51 -3.86
C GLY A 47 21.90 -0.06 -4.21
N TRP A 48 20.94 -0.38 -3.33
CA TRP A 48 19.54 0.01 -3.47
C TRP A 48 18.82 -0.05 -2.12
N VAL A 49 17.67 0.60 -2.05
CA VAL A 49 16.66 0.42 -1.00
C VAL A 49 15.31 0.13 -1.64
N VAL A 50 14.49 -0.68 -0.98
CA VAL A 50 13.13 -1.00 -1.46
C VAL A 50 12.12 -0.80 -0.36
N ASP A 51 11.00 -0.19 -0.69
CA ASP A 51 9.88 0.01 0.21
C ASP A 51 8.86 -1.14 0.16
N SER A 52 7.83 -1.08 1.00
CA SER A 52 6.77 -2.09 1.06
C SER A 52 5.86 -2.10 -0.18
N ASN A 53 5.91 -1.07 -1.02
CA ASN A 53 5.18 -1.01 -2.28
C ASN A 53 6.02 -1.58 -3.44
N GLY A 54 7.26 -2.04 -3.17
CA GLY A 54 8.18 -2.58 -4.15
C GLY A 54 8.89 -1.50 -4.99
N VAL A 55 8.83 -0.24 -4.58
CA VAL A 55 9.63 0.82 -5.22
C VAL A 55 11.06 0.68 -4.76
N ALA A 56 11.93 0.27 -5.68
CA ALA A 56 13.36 0.12 -5.44
C ALA A 56 14.09 1.34 -5.99
N LEU A 57 14.94 1.96 -5.16
CA LEU A 57 15.70 3.16 -5.52
C LEU A 57 17.18 2.93 -5.27
N GLN A 58 18.04 3.52 -6.11
CA GLN A 58 19.48 3.57 -5.99
C GLN A 58 19.98 5.02 -5.87
N ALA A 59 21.23 5.21 -5.53
CA ALA A 59 21.81 6.55 -5.52
C ALA A 59 21.63 7.24 -6.88
N CYS A 60 21.01 8.42 -6.86
CA CYS A 60 20.77 9.22 -8.05
C CYS A 60 21.95 10.16 -8.26
N ILE A 61 22.88 9.76 -9.11
CA ILE A 61 24.12 10.50 -9.43
C ILE A 61 24.29 10.78 -10.93
N ASP A 62 23.19 10.65 -11.70
CA ASP A 62 23.23 10.96 -13.12
C ASP A 62 23.29 12.47 -13.33
N SER A 63 24.16 12.90 -14.23
CA SER A 63 24.21 14.31 -14.64
C SER A 63 23.14 14.61 -15.70
N TYR A 64 22.86 13.62 -16.57
CA TYR A 64 21.95 13.77 -17.69
C TYR A 64 21.09 12.51 -17.87
N THR A 65 19.89 12.72 -18.38
CA THR A 65 19.02 11.65 -18.85
C THR A 65 19.47 11.12 -20.21
N ASN A 66 18.89 10.00 -20.67
CA ASN A 66 19.30 9.32 -21.91
C ASN A 66 19.27 10.20 -23.18
N ASP A 67 18.52 11.29 -23.18
CA ASP A 67 18.40 12.22 -24.31
C ASP A 67 19.06 13.58 -24.06
N GLY A 68 19.92 13.68 -23.04
CA GLY A 68 20.79 14.81 -22.81
C GLY A 68 20.20 15.95 -21.98
N ASN A 69 19.04 15.79 -21.36
CA ASN A 69 18.55 16.77 -20.39
C ASN A 69 19.16 16.52 -18.99
N PRO A 70 19.21 17.54 -18.11
CA PRO A 70 19.65 17.34 -16.74
C PRO A 70 18.80 16.26 -16.05
N ALA A 71 19.47 15.32 -15.38
CA ALA A 71 18.79 14.28 -14.63
C ALA A 71 18.22 14.84 -13.32
N PRO A 72 17.11 14.29 -12.82
CA PRO A 72 16.48 14.74 -11.58
C PRO A 72 17.21 14.19 -10.34
N CYS A 73 18.52 14.34 -10.27
CA CYS A 73 19.37 13.80 -9.21
C CYS A 73 19.95 14.93 -8.36
N PHE A 74 19.97 14.71 -7.05
CA PHE A 74 20.57 15.62 -6.09
C PHE A 74 21.74 14.95 -5.41
N TYR A 75 22.95 15.48 -5.62
CA TYR A 75 24.19 15.00 -5.04
C TYR A 75 25.25 16.11 -5.03
N ASP A 76 26.20 15.99 -4.12
CA ASP A 76 27.33 16.91 -4.08
C ASP A 76 28.28 16.65 -5.25
N PRO A 77 28.86 17.70 -5.83
CA PRO A 77 29.83 17.57 -6.92
C PRO A 77 31.08 16.81 -6.48
N ILE A 78 31.74 16.20 -7.44
CA ILE A 78 33.01 15.47 -7.21
C ILE A 78 34.02 16.42 -6.56
N GLU A 79 34.71 15.94 -5.52
CA GLU A 79 35.84 16.58 -4.91
C GLU A 79 37.08 16.31 -5.78
N VAL A 80 37.44 17.25 -6.64
CA VAL A 80 38.55 17.10 -7.57
C VAL A 80 39.89 16.87 -6.82
N GLY A 81 40.61 15.83 -7.19
CA GLY A 81 41.82 15.40 -6.51
C GLY A 81 41.60 14.48 -5.31
N ASN A 82 40.37 14.13 -5.00
CA ASN A 82 40.04 13.08 -4.03
C ASN A 82 39.74 11.77 -4.76
N PRO A 83 40.64 10.78 -4.76
CA PRO A 83 40.49 9.56 -5.55
C PRO A 83 39.21 8.77 -5.21
N LEU A 84 38.77 8.85 -3.97
CA LEU A 84 37.53 8.14 -3.55
C LEU A 84 36.28 8.85 -4.09
N SER A 85 36.24 10.19 -4.02
CA SER A 85 35.16 10.99 -4.60
C SER A 85 35.04 10.81 -6.11
N GLU A 86 36.20 10.81 -6.78
CA GLU A 86 36.33 10.57 -8.24
C GLU A 86 35.84 9.16 -8.61
N ALA A 87 36.19 8.13 -7.81
CA ALA A 87 35.73 6.76 -8.03
C ALA A 87 34.23 6.60 -7.81
N LEU A 88 33.64 7.30 -6.82
CA LEU A 88 32.22 7.32 -6.54
C LEU A 88 31.39 8.14 -7.54
N GLY A 89 32.05 9.06 -8.28
CA GLY A 89 31.35 9.99 -9.19
C GLY A 89 30.59 11.11 -8.50
N ARG A 90 30.83 11.35 -7.19
CA ARG A 90 30.11 12.33 -6.36
C ARG A 90 30.91 12.78 -5.15
N GLY A 91 30.48 13.86 -4.52
CA GLY A 91 31.00 14.37 -3.26
C GLY A 91 30.36 13.75 -2.02
N GLY A 92 30.22 14.58 -0.98
CA GLY A 92 29.84 14.16 0.36
C GLY A 92 28.45 13.53 0.49
N GLU A 93 27.44 14.06 -0.20
CA GLU A 93 26.05 13.61 -0.11
C GLU A 93 25.49 13.17 -1.46
N ALA A 94 24.58 12.19 -1.44
CA ALA A 94 23.73 11.83 -2.55
C ALA A 94 22.42 11.21 -2.06
N PHE A 95 21.33 11.49 -2.80
CA PHE A 95 20.00 11.02 -2.46
C PHE A 95 19.63 9.79 -3.28
N LEU A 96 19.02 8.80 -2.60
CA LEU A 96 18.30 7.73 -3.24
C LEU A 96 16.83 8.16 -3.44
N PHE A 97 16.31 8.88 -2.46
CA PHE A 97 14.97 9.46 -2.43
C PHE A 97 15.05 10.87 -1.87
N LEU A 98 14.41 11.81 -2.53
CA LEU A 98 14.16 13.14 -2.02
C LEU A 98 12.76 13.57 -2.41
N ALA A 99 11.95 13.98 -1.44
CA ALA A 99 10.72 14.70 -1.70
C ALA A 99 10.65 15.94 -0.80
N GLU A 100 10.22 17.03 -1.37
CA GLU A 100 10.06 18.28 -0.64
C GLU A 100 8.66 18.85 -0.86
N ASN A 101 8.07 19.33 0.23
CA ASN A 101 6.84 20.10 0.19
C ASN A 101 7.15 21.48 0.76
N THR A 102 7.21 22.48 -0.10
CA THR A 102 7.37 23.89 0.28
C THR A 102 6.02 24.58 0.21
N PHE A 103 5.64 25.29 1.26
CA PHE A 103 4.33 25.91 1.34
C PHE A 103 4.34 27.28 2.00
N SER A 104 3.31 28.08 1.68
CA SER A 104 3.00 29.34 2.34
C SER A 104 1.48 29.51 2.38
N SER A 105 0.92 29.73 3.54
CA SER A 105 -0.52 29.88 3.71
C SER A 105 -0.97 31.33 3.62
N PRO A 106 -2.22 31.60 3.17
CA PRO A 106 -2.72 32.94 2.92
C PRO A 106 -3.50 33.57 4.09
N GLY A 107 -3.40 33.01 5.31
CA GLY A 107 -4.17 33.47 6.47
C GLY A 107 -3.70 34.79 7.10
N ASN A 108 -4.41 35.26 8.13
CA ASN A 108 -4.03 36.47 8.90
C ASN A 108 -2.84 36.21 9.81
N SER A 109 -2.61 34.94 10.18
CA SER A 109 -1.41 34.48 10.88
C SER A 109 -0.73 33.43 10.00
N PRO A 110 -0.10 33.87 8.89
CA PRO A 110 0.39 32.95 7.87
C PRO A 110 1.48 32.05 8.44
N ILE A 111 1.56 30.86 7.86
CA ILE A 111 2.67 29.94 8.07
C ILE A 111 3.39 29.73 6.76
N ASN A 112 4.69 29.55 6.80
CA ASN A 112 5.48 29.12 5.66
C ASN A 112 6.50 28.09 6.11
N GLY A 113 6.83 27.15 5.25
CA GLY A 113 7.73 26.10 5.65
C GLY A 113 8.14 25.19 4.52
N VAL A 114 9.03 24.27 4.88
CA VAL A 114 9.46 23.16 4.05
C VAL A 114 9.51 21.89 4.87
N ILE A 115 8.95 20.83 4.32
CA ILE A 115 9.11 19.46 4.83
C ILE A 115 9.99 18.71 3.84
N VAL A 116 11.14 18.24 4.30
CA VAL A 116 12.11 17.47 3.52
C VAL A 116 12.07 16.02 3.95
N LEU A 117 11.97 15.15 2.99
CA LEU A 117 11.82 13.70 3.12
C LEU A 117 12.91 13.06 2.29
N GLY A 118 13.88 12.40 2.91
CA GLY A 118 15.06 11.91 2.23
C GLY A 118 15.45 10.49 2.63
N VAL A 119 16.07 9.77 1.68
CA VAL A 119 16.95 8.64 1.94
C VAL A 119 18.29 9.00 1.34
N GLU A 120 19.27 9.12 2.20
CA GLU A 120 20.54 9.78 1.88
C GLU A 120 21.72 8.84 2.16
N THR A 121 22.78 9.00 1.36
CA THR A 121 24.11 8.47 1.63
C THR A 121 25.06 9.64 1.79
N ALA A 122 25.84 9.65 2.86
CA ALA A 122 26.71 10.77 3.19
C ALA A 122 28.05 10.30 3.81
N PHE A 123 29.00 11.24 3.89
CA PHE A 123 30.19 11.10 4.68
C PHE A 123 30.14 12.06 5.87
N LEU A 124 30.44 11.56 7.06
CA LEU A 124 30.44 12.35 8.31
C LEU A 124 31.71 13.21 8.47
N SER A 125 32.65 13.12 7.54
CA SER A 125 33.87 13.92 7.47
C SER A 125 33.70 15.12 6.54
N PRO A 126 34.47 16.20 6.70
CA PRO A 126 34.41 17.37 5.82
C PRO A 126 34.77 17.07 4.34
N GLN A 127 35.43 15.96 4.09
CA GLN A 127 35.79 15.46 2.77
C GLN A 127 35.37 14.01 2.64
N VAL A 128 35.19 13.51 1.42
CA VAL A 128 34.90 12.11 1.14
C VAL A 128 36.04 11.24 1.66
N THR A 129 35.79 10.48 2.72
CA THR A 129 36.82 9.71 3.41
C THR A 129 36.29 8.31 3.77
N ALA A 130 37.01 7.27 3.36
CA ALA A 130 36.66 5.89 3.68
C ALA A 130 36.57 5.65 5.21
N GLY A 131 35.56 4.92 5.66
CA GLY A 131 35.27 4.66 7.06
C GLY A 131 34.37 5.70 7.73
N PHE A 132 34.07 6.81 7.07
CA PHE A 132 33.13 7.85 7.56
C PHE A 132 31.78 7.85 6.83
N GLN A 133 31.51 6.84 6.02
CA GLN A 133 30.24 6.72 5.31
C GLN A 133 29.09 6.44 6.29
N THR A 134 27.95 7.05 6.01
CA THR A 134 26.67 6.81 6.69
C THR A 134 25.54 6.81 5.68
N GLN A 135 24.46 6.17 6.01
CA GLN A 135 23.21 6.21 5.25
C GLN A 135 22.04 6.26 6.19
N PHE A 136 21.04 7.05 5.86
CA PHE A 136 19.93 7.33 6.76
C PHE A 136 18.67 7.76 6.01
N GLN A 137 17.54 7.57 6.67
CA GLN A 137 16.27 8.21 6.32
C GLN A 137 16.17 9.51 7.09
N ARG A 138 15.64 10.55 6.45
CA ARG A 138 15.42 11.87 7.06
C ARG A 138 13.99 12.36 6.86
N LEU A 139 13.38 12.80 7.95
CA LEU A 139 12.20 13.65 7.96
C LEU A 139 12.60 14.97 8.65
N ARG A 140 12.61 16.07 7.91
CA ARG A 140 12.94 17.39 8.44
C ARG A 140 11.75 18.31 8.31
N THR A 141 11.25 18.77 9.44
CA THR A 141 10.16 19.78 9.52
C THR A 141 10.74 21.13 9.84
N ARG A 142 10.48 22.12 8.99
CA ARG A 142 10.87 23.52 9.21
C ARG A 142 9.68 24.42 8.88
N ILE A 143 9.12 25.10 9.90
CA ILE A 143 7.95 25.96 9.72
C ILE A 143 8.14 27.24 10.52
N ASN A 144 7.97 28.38 9.84
CA ASN A 144 7.77 29.69 10.48
C ASN A 144 6.30 29.88 10.79
N VAL A 145 6.00 30.42 11.94
CA VAL A 145 4.65 30.76 12.36
C VAL A 145 4.60 32.18 12.89
N ASP A 146 3.48 32.89 12.72
CA ASP A 146 3.29 34.29 13.15
C ASP A 146 2.50 34.41 14.46
N ALA A 147 2.09 33.31 15.06
CA ALA A 147 1.37 33.29 16.32
C ALA A 147 1.87 32.20 17.26
N VAL A 148 1.89 32.48 18.55
CA VAL A 148 2.10 31.47 19.58
C VAL A 148 0.91 30.51 19.61
N GLY A 149 1.17 29.19 19.78
CA GLY A 149 0.10 28.23 19.73
C GLY A 149 0.57 26.79 19.67
N ILE A 150 -0.36 25.92 19.38
CA ILE A 150 -0.16 24.47 19.17
C ILE A 150 -0.42 24.15 17.70
N TYR A 151 0.59 23.61 17.05
CA TYR A 151 0.59 23.31 15.63
C TYR A 151 0.70 21.79 15.43
N THR A 152 -0.33 21.19 14.84
CA THR A 152 -0.30 19.76 14.48
C THR A 152 0.01 19.65 13.00
N VAL A 153 1.15 19.03 12.68
CA VAL A 153 1.60 18.74 11.31
C VAL A 153 1.28 17.29 10.99
N GLU A 154 0.43 17.06 10.01
CA GLU A 154 0.13 15.75 9.44
C GLU A 154 0.92 15.59 8.13
N SER A 155 1.64 14.49 8.03
CA SER A 155 2.47 14.11 6.87
C SER A 155 1.94 12.81 6.24
N PRO A 156 2.46 12.38 5.09
CA PRO A 156 2.10 11.09 4.48
C PRO A 156 2.24 9.86 5.38
N TRP A 157 3.06 9.93 6.43
CA TRP A 157 3.35 8.77 7.31
C TRP A 157 2.87 8.91 8.75
N GLY A 158 2.33 10.07 9.13
CA GLY A 158 1.84 10.28 10.48
C GLY A 158 1.65 11.74 10.81
N LYS A 159 1.43 12.04 12.08
CA LYS A 159 1.22 13.39 12.56
C LYS A 159 2.02 13.68 13.83
N LYS A 160 2.48 14.90 13.98
CA LYS A 160 3.20 15.39 15.13
C LYS A 160 2.70 16.76 15.56
N THR A 161 2.68 17.00 16.87
CA THR A 161 2.21 18.26 17.46
C THR A 161 3.39 19.01 18.06
N TYR A 162 3.46 20.30 17.77
CA TYR A 162 4.48 21.23 18.23
C TYR A 162 3.81 22.34 19.03
N ARG A 163 4.43 22.70 20.16
CA ARG A 163 4.01 23.82 20.98
C ARG A 163 5.00 24.96 20.77
N VAL A 164 4.51 26.11 20.36
CA VAL A 164 5.28 27.35 20.18
C VAL A 164 4.85 28.35 21.23
N ASP A 165 5.67 28.54 22.26
CA ASP A 165 5.38 29.45 23.37
C ASP A 165 5.90 30.88 23.12
N THR A 166 6.89 31.02 22.23
CA THR A 166 7.49 32.29 21.87
C THR A 166 7.83 32.34 20.39
N LEU A 167 7.66 33.52 19.79
CA LEU A 167 8.08 33.73 18.40
C LEU A 167 9.54 34.16 18.35
N ALA A 168 10.27 33.74 17.33
CA ALA A 168 11.60 34.21 17.04
C ALA A 168 11.53 35.72 16.76
N ARG A 169 12.44 36.52 17.36
CA ARG A 169 12.46 37.96 17.14
C ARG A 169 12.78 38.28 15.69
N ALA A 170 12.01 39.18 15.08
CA ALA A 170 12.32 39.74 13.77
C ALA A 170 13.77 40.26 13.75
N GLY A 171 14.58 39.84 12.78
CA GLY A 171 15.99 40.21 12.64
C GLY A 171 17.02 39.17 13.08
N ALA A 172 16.63 38.05 13.64
CA ALA A 172 17.52 36.93 13.89
C ALA A 172 17.61 36.05 12.62
N GLY A 173 18.56 36.29 11.78
CA GLY A 173 19.01 35.56 10.56
C GLY A 173 18.05 34.58 9.91
N GLN A 174 18.13 34.44 8.61
CA GLN A 174 17.19 33.68 7.72
C GLN A 174 16.95 32.19 8.04
N ASN A 175 17.53 31.64 9.11
CA ASN A 175 17.44 30.22 9.47
C ASN A 175 16.73 29.93 10.79
N ARG A 176 16.01 30.87 11.37
CA ARG A 176 15.25 30.63 12.60
C ARG A 176 13.80 30.35 12.28
N MET A 177 13.48 29.06 12.26
CA MET A 177 12.11 28.57 12.21
C MET A 177 11.64 28.29 13.64
N GLU A 178 10.42 28.70 14.00
CA GLU A 178 9.81 28.39 15.30
C GLU A 178 9.64 26.89 15.52
N ILE A 179 9.37 26.15 14.43
CA ILE A 179 9.37 24.71 14.40
C ILE A 179 10.54 24.27 13.52
N SER A 180 11.52 23.61 14.11
CA SER A 180 12.69 23.07 13.38
C SER A 180 13.10 21.74 13.99
N GLU A 181 12.78 20.66 13.30
CA GLU A 181 13.05 19.31 13.79
C GLU A 181 13.54 18.41 12.65
N PRO A 182 14.79 17.94 12.70
CA PRO A 182 15.27 16.81 11.92
C PRO A 182 15.04 15.51 12.72
N ILE A 183 14.54 14.48 12.05
CA ILE A 183 14.49 13.10 12.54
C ILE A 183 15.29 12.27 11.55
N ASP A 184 16.33 11.59 12.02
CA ASP A 184 17.18 10.76 11.20
C ASP A 184 17.21 9.32 11.75
N ILE A 185 17.04 8.32 10.87
CA ILE A 185 17.19 6.89 11.20
C ILE A 185 18.28 6.33 10.30
N THR A 186 19.41 5.98 10.90
CA THR A 186 20.52 5.33 10.20
C THR A 186 20.22 3.85 9.93
N TYR A 187 20.81 3.32 8.86
CA TYR A 187 20.68 1.89 8.53
C TYR A 187 21.96 1.33 7.94
N ALA A 188 22.10 0.01 7.98
CA ALA A 188 23.22 -0.72 7.39
C ALA A 188 22.81 -1.40 6.07
N PRO A 189 23.74 -1.70 5.17
CA PRO A 189 23.49 -2.54 4.00
C PRO A 189 22.94 -3.91 4.40
N SER A 190 22.15 -4.53 3.53
CA SER A 190 21.52 -5.85 3.72
C SER A 190 20.69 -5.95 5.00
N SER A 191 19.98 -4.89 5.35
CA SER A 191 19.15 -4.84 6.56
C SER A 191 17.71 -4.41 6.26
N THR A 192 16.81 -4.78 7.17
CA THR A 192 15.47 -4.20 7.26
C THR A 192 15.44 -3.19 8.39
N VAL A 193 15.01 -1.99 8.11
CA VAL A 193 15.01 -0.88 9.07
C VAL A 193 13.60 -0.34 9.28
N PRO A 194 13.30 0.21 10.47
CA PRO A 194 12.05 0.92 10.67
C PRO A 194 11.87 2.01 9.60
N GLY A 195 10.66 2.15 9.06
CA GLY A 195 10.37 3.21 8.11
C GLY A 195 10.22 4.56 8.81
N LEU A 196 10.71 5.60 8.14
CA LEU A 196 10.46 7.00 8.51
C LEU A 196 9.78 7.73 7.36
N VAL A 197 10.25 7.49 6.13
CA VAL A 197 9.78 8.13 4.89
C VAL A 197 9.37 7.09 3.84
N ALA A 198 8.87 5.95 4.30
CA ALA A 198 8.44 4.85 3.43
C ALA A 198 7.00 4.39 3.74
N PRO A 199 6.21 3.93 2.77
CA PRO A 199 6.55 3.81 1.33
C PRO A 199 6.91 5.15 0.70
N PHE A 200 7.73 5.11 -0.37
CA PHE A 200 8.17 6.32 -1.06
C PHE A 200 7.02 7.05 -1.74
N LEU A 201 7.09 8.37 -1.74
CA LEU A 201 6.21 9.18 -2.58
C LEU A 201 6.71 9.12 -4.02
N VAL A 202 5.78 8.95 -4.94
CA VAL A 202 6.04 8.96 -6.37
C VAL A 202 5.15 10.01 -7.02
N ALA A 203 5.70 10.82 -7.90
CA ALA A 203 4.95 11.84 -8.60
C ALA A 203 3.84 11.22 -9.46
N ASP A 204 2.60 11.72 -9.32
CA ASP A 204 1.46 11.28 -10.12
C ASP A 204 1.68 11.66 -11.59
N GLN A 205 2.17 12.87 -11.79
CA GLN A 205 2.55 13.39 -13.07
C GLN A 205 3.83 14.21 -12.89
N ALA A 206 4.84 13.86 -13.64
CA ALA A 206 6.00 14.70 -13.85
C ALA A 206 5.94 15.18 -15.31
N PRO A 207 5.31 16.34 -15.59
CA PRO A 207 4.98 16.76 -16.94
C PRO A 207 6.21 16.96 -17.84
N LEU A 208 7.36 17.13 -17.23
CA LEU A 208 8.64 17.27 -17.94
C LEU A 208 9.35 15.93 -18.19
N LEU A 209 8.91 14.84 -17.51
CA LEU A 209 9.46 13.52 -17.77
C LEU A 209 8.78 12.88 -18.96
N ARG A 210 9.59 12.43 -19.90
CA ARG A 210 9.15 11.61 -21.02
C ARG A 210 8.86 10.18 -20.57
N PRO A 211 8.13 9.37 -21.36
CA PRO A 211 7.86 7.98 -21.03
C PRO A 211 9.09 7.17 -20.64
N GLU A 212 10.19 7.34 -21.35
CA GLU A 212 11.49 6.70 -21.09
C GLU A 212 12.13 7.14 -19.78
N ASP A 213 12.03 8.44 -19.43
CA ASP A 213 12.57 8.95 -18.16
C ASP A 213 11.72 8.54 -16.98
N LYS A 214 10.40 8.47 -17.13
CA LYS A 214 9.50 7.95 -16.09
C LYS A 214 9.79 6.51 -15.70
N ALA A 215 10.36 5.73 -16.62
CA ALA A 215 10.81 4.39 -16.33
C ALA A 215 11.98 4.37 -15.34
N TRP A 216 12.82 5.40 -15.32
CA TRP A 216 14.04 5.46 -14.52
C TRP A 216 13.91 6.30 -13.25
N TYR A 217 13.03 7.30 -13.26
CA TYR A 217 12.88 8.25 -12.15
C TYR A 217 11.45 8.27 -11.62
N ILE A 218 11.32 8.53 -10.32
CA ILE A 218 10.01 8.62 -9.66
C ILE A 218 9.41 10.03 -9.64
N GLY A 219 10.15 11.00 -10.16
CA GLY A 219 9.76 12.40 -10.34
C GLY A 219 10.87 13.16 -11.05
N ASP A 220 10.63 14.42 -11.45
CA ASP A 220 11.58 15.26 -12.16
C ASP A 220 12.45 16.14 -11.25
N GLY A 221 12.25 16.07 -9.94
CA GLY A 221 13.02 16.81 -8.93
C GLY A 221 12.72 18.31 -8.82
N VAL A 222 11.95 18.89 -9.72
CA VAL A 222 11.74 20.35 -9.81
C VAL A 222 10.30 20.79 -9.88
N THR A 223 9.43 20.04 -10.56
CA THR A 223 8.03 20.41 -10.75
C THR A 223 7.19 19.98 -9.54
N PRO A 224 6.56 20.93 -8.81
CA PRO A 224 5.61 20.58 -7.77
C PRO A 224 4.40 19.84 -8.37
N THR A 225 4.14 18.63 -7.90
CA THR A 225 3.06 17.77 -8.38
C THR A 225 2.39 17.02 -7.24
N THR A 226 1.19 16.51 -7.49
CA THR A 226 0.56 15.55 -6.59
C THR A 226 1.34 14.25 -6.59
N VAL A 227 1.21 13.49 -5.52
CA VAL A 227 1.97 12.25 -5.30
C VAL A 227 1.06 11.12 -4.85
N THR A 228 1.54 9.91 -5.06
CA THR A 228 1.03 8.67 -4.45
C THR A 228 2.09 8.03 -3.57
N GLY A 229 1.70 7.02 -2.78
CA GLY A 229 2.64 6.23 -1.98
C GLY A 229 2.39 6.26 -0.49
N SER A 230 1.67 7.25 0.04
CA SER A 230 1.31 7.28 1.47
C SER A 230 0.59 6.00 1.90
N PRO A 231 0.99 5.37 3.00
CA PRO A 231 0.34 4.14 3.50
C PRO A 231 -1.10 4.37 3.98
N CYS A 232 -1.47 5.63 4.23
CA CYS A 232 -2.81 6.01 4.70
C CYS A 232 -3.63 6.76 3.65
N GLY A 233 -3.14 6.94 2.42
CA GLY A 233 -3.77 7.79 1.40
C GLY A 233 -3.69 9.29 1.71
N THR A 234 -2.87 9.69 2.70
CA THR A 234 -2.63 11.09 3.09
C THR A 234 -1.46 11.67 2.30
N ASN A 235 -1.63 11.82 0.98
CA ASN A 235 -0.58 12.34 0.08
C ASN A 235 -0.52 13.88 0.15
N PHE A 236 -0.32 14.43 1.34
CA PHE A 236 -0.30 15.87 1.61
C PHE A 236 0.49 16.19 2.88
N ILE A 237 0.83 17.47 3.05
CA ILE A 237 1.18 18.07 4.34
C ILE A 237 -0.02 18.92 4.79
N ARG A 238 -0.50 18.69 6.00
CA ARG A 238 -1.58 19.49 6.60
C ARG A 238 -1.10 20.03 7.93
N VAL A 239 -1.31 21.33 8.14
CA VAL A 239 -1.06 21.99 9.41
C VAL A 239 -2.38 22.44 10.00
N THR A 240 -2.62 22.08 11.27
CA THR A 240 -3.75 22.58 12.07
C THR A 240 -3.19 23.41 13.21
N ALA A 241 -3.69 24.63 13.40
CA ALA A 241 -3.19 25.58 14.38
C ALA A 241 -4.29 26.01 15.37
N VAL A 242 -3.98 25.91 16.67
CA VAL A 242 -4.86 26.39 17.74
C VAL A 242 -4.04 27.16 18.78
N GLY A 243 -4.69 28.04 19.53
CA GLY A 243 -4.07 28.76 20.61
C GLY A 243 -3.48 27.84 21.69
N LEU A 244 -2.72 28.41 22.62
CA LEU A 244 -2.12 27.65 23.74
C LEU A 244 -3.16 27.04 24.68
N ASP A 245 -4.42 27.47 24.59
CA ASP A 245 -5.58 26.87 25.26
C ASP A 245 -6.01 25.54 24.64
N GLY A 246 -5.48 25.18 23.46
CA GLY A 246 -5.77 23.96 22.73
C GLY A 246 -7.08 23.98 21.94
N VAL A 247 -7.85 25.08 21.93
CA VAL A 247 -9.17 25.15 21.32
C VAL A 247 -9.40 26.38 20.44
N THR A 248 -8.83 27.53 20.74
CA THR A 248 -9.04 28.77 19.97
C THR A 248 -8.35 28.64 18.59
N PRO A 249 -9.09 28.71 17.46
CA PRO A 249 -8.48 28.62 16.14
C PRO A 249 -7.51 29.76 15.85
N ILE A 250 -6.32 29.47 15.33
CA ILE A 250 -5.39 30.44 14.77
C ILE A 250 -5.61 30.54 13.27
N PRO A 251 -5.93 31.70 12.69
CA PRO A 251 -6.33 31.83 11.29
C PRO A 251 -5.13 31.78 10.34
N ILE A 252 -4.57 30.61 10.15
CA ILE A 252 -3.47 30.33 9.22
C ILE A 252 -3.93 30.21 7.76
N ASN A 253 -5.25 30.14 7.52
CA ASN A 253 -5.82 30.03 6.18
C ASN A 253 -6.93 31.07 5.98
N THR A 254 -7.38 31.28 4.75
CA THR A 254 -8.51 32.16 4.45
C THR A 254 -9.84 31.40 4.49
N ALA A 255 -10.93 32.10 4.80
CA ALA A 255 -12.28 31.51 4.84
C ALA A 255 -12.76 30.97 3.47
N ASN A 256 -12.18 31.46 2.37
CA ASN A 256 -12.57 31.11 1.00
C ASN A 256 -11.47 30.34 0.26
N ASN A 257 -10.77 29.44 0.96
CA ASN A 257 -9.73 28.63 0.32
C ASN A 257 -10.34 27.56 -0.61
N PRO A 258 -9.66 27.20 -1.70
CA PRO A 258 -10.19 26.26 -2.70
C PRO A 258 -10.31 24.82 -2.18
N ASP A 259 -9.59 24.45 -1.12
CA ASP A 259 -9.60 23.11 -0.53
C ASP A 259 -10.76 22.91 0.46
N GLY A 260 -11.49 23.98 0.82
CA GLY A 260 -12.58 23.94 1.79
C GLY A 260 -12.13 23.69 3.23
N ASP A 261 -10.84 23.81 3.53
CA ASP A 261 -10.28 23.65 4.87
C ASP A 261 -10.78 24.75 5.81
N ALA A 262 -10.85 24.47 7.10
CA ALA A 262 -11.17 25.45 8.13
C ALA A 262 -10.09 26.55 8.19
N ILE A 263 -10.44 27.74 8.72
CA ILE A 263 -9.54 28.90 8.82
C ILE A 263 -8.23 28.60 9.55
N ASN A 264 -8.21 27.62 10.44
CA ASN A 264 -7.06 27.19 11.20
C ASN A 264 -6.39 25.93 10.64
N VAL A 265 -6.73 25.53 9.42
CA VAL A 265 -6.18 24.35 8.72
C VAL A 265 -5.64 24.79 7.36
N TYR A 266 -4.45 24.37 7.03
CA TYR A 266 -3.84 24.56 5.72
C TYR A 266 -3.29 23.25 5.19
N THR A 267 -3.67 22.88 3.96
CA THR A 267 -3.23 21.64 3.30
C THR A 267 -2.42 21.96 2.05
N SER A 268 -1.20 21.45 1.99
CA SER A 268 -0.33 21.49 0.80
C SER A 268 -0.23 20.09 0.20
N ARG A 269 -0.56 19.96 -1.09
CA ARG A 269 -0.62 18.68 -1.80
C ARG A 269 0.49 18.48 -2.83
N LEU A 270 1.31 19.50 -3.05
CA LEU A 270 2.30 19.50 -4.12
C LEU A 270 3.69 19.23 -3.55
N PHE A 271 4.36 18.25 -4.10
CA PHE A 271 5.72 17.86 -3.75
C PHE A 271 6.61 17.93 -4.99
N THR A 272 7.86 18.32 -4.82
CA THR A 272 8.92 17.98 -5.76
C THR A 272 9.47 16.62 -5.34
N VAL A 273 9.65 15.72 -6.29
CA VAL A 273 10.10 14.35 -6.01
C VAL A 273 11.26 13.98 -6.92
N SER A 274 12.29 13.39 -6.33
CA SER A 274 13.46 12.85 -7.03
C SER A 274 13.79 11.47 -6.50
N GLY A 275 14.29 10.62 -7.37
CA GLY A 275 14.80 9.30 -7.05
C GLY A 275 14.96 8.47 -8.31
N LYS A 276 16.07 7.74 -8.39
CA LYS A 276 16.37 6.85 -9.52
C LYS A 276 16.00 5.43 -9.16
N ARG A 277 15.24 4.77 -10.03
CA ARG A 277 14.87 3.36 -9.84
C ARG A 277 16.10 2.46 -9.93
N ALA A 278 16.20 1.54 -9.00
CA ALA A 278 17.20 0.49 -9.04
C ALA A 278 16.73 -0.65 -9.94
N PRO A 279 17.62 -1.20 -10.79
CA PRO A 279 17.32 -2.47 -11.45
C PRO A 279 17.25 -3.56 -10.40
N MET A 280 16.13 -4.28 -10.37
CA MET A 280 15.98 -5.46 -9.52
C MET A 280 16.18 -6.73 -10.35
N ALA A 281 16.77 -7.75 -9.74
CA ALA A 281 16.96 -9.04 -10.41
C ALA A 281 15.63 -9.65 -10.85
N GLU A 282 14.60 -9.49 -10.04
CA GLU A 282 13.23 -9.94 -10.33
C GLU A 282 12.23 -8.85 -9.92
N VAL A 283 11.15 -8.73 -10.67
CA VAL A 283 10.00 -7.91 -10.27
C VAL A 283 9.36 -8.54 -9.03
N PRO A 284 9.14 -7.78 -7.93
CA PRO A 284 8.46 -8.34 -6.76
C PRO A 284 7.09 -8.90 -7.14
N LEU A 285 6.83 -10.13 -6.71
CA LEU A 285 5.57 -10.82 -6.95
C LEU A 285 5.29 -11.84 -5.87
N SER A 286 4.08 -11.82 -5.33
CA SER A 286 3.52 -12.87 -4.50
C SER A 286 2.09 -13.18 -4.95
N ILE A 287 1.64 -14.43 -4.78
CA ILE A 287 0.27 -14.82 -5.07
C ILE A 287 -0.46 -14.95 -3.74
N GLY A 288 -1.43 -14.07 -3.50
CA GLY A 288 -2.26 -14.11 -2.31
C GLY A 288 -3.32 -15.20 -2.37
N ALA A 289 -3.93 -15.41 -3.55
CA ALA A 289 -4.99 -16.39 -3.74
C ALA A 289 -5.17 -16.78 -5.21
N ALA A 290 -5.58 -18.03 -5.42
CA ALA A 290 -6.08 -18.53 -6.69
C ALA A 290 -7.29 -19.42 -6.41
N TYR A 291 -8.48 -18.95 -6.79
CA TYR A 291 -9.73 -19.61 -6.51
C TYR A 291 -10.43 -20.08 -7.77
N PHE A 292 -10.94 -21.29 -7.69
CA PHE A 292 -11.78 -21.90 -8.69
C PHE A 292 -13.26 -21.64 -8.37
N SER A 293 -14.05 -21.41 -9.39
CA SER A 293 -15.50 -21.43 -9.31
C SER A 293 -16.09 -22.12 -10.54
N ARG A 294 -17.22 -22.79 -10.34
CA ARG A 294 -17.97 -23.41 -11.43
C ARG A 294 -19.44 -23.10 -11.27
N SER A 295 -20.06 -22.67 -12.34
CA SER A 295 -21.49 -22.43 -12.41
C SER A 295 -22.01 -22.78 -13.78
N ASN A 296 -23.01 -23.67 -13.84
CA ASN A 296 -23.64 -24.13 -15.08
C ASN A 296 -22.65 -24.66 -16.14
N GLY A 297 -21.62 -25.37 -15.68
CA GLY A 297 -20.59 -25.93 -16.56
C GLY A 297 -19.52 -24.93 -17.01
N ILE A 298 -19.62 -23.68 -16.63
CA ILE A 298 -18.61 -22.67 -16.91
C ILE A 298 -17.63 -22.60 -15.75
N GLU A 299 -16.37 -22.90 -16.04
CA GLU A 299 -15.27 -22.84 -15.07
C GLU A 299 -14.56 -21.49 -15.14
N ARG A 300 -14.31 -20.91 -13.98
CA ARG A 300 -13.56 -19.66 -13.85
C ARG A 300 -12.49 -19.81 -12.79
N VAL A 301 -11.41 -19.05 -12.97
CA VAL A 301 -10.38 -18.90 -11.95
C VAL A 301 -10.22 -17.42 -11.66
N THR A 302 -10.29 -17.08 -10.38
CA THR A 302 -9.99 -15.74 -9.87
C THR A 302 -8.63 -15.75 -9.22
N VAL A 303 -7.77 -14.81 -9.63
CA VAL A 303 -6.40 -14.68 -9.13
C VAL A 303 -6.27 -13.33 -8.43
N MET A 304 -5.63 -13.36 -7.28
CA MET A 304 -5.18 -12.17 -6.54
C MET A 304 -3.69 -12.31 -6.28
N ALA A 305 -2.91 -11.35 -6.76
CA ALA A 305 -1.47 -11.29 -6.56
C ALA A 305 -1.07 -9.89 -6.12
N GLU A 306 0.10 -9.79 -5.50
CA GLU A 306 0.70 -8.54 -5.10
C GLU A 306 2.09 -8.43 -5.74
N GLY A 307 2.41 -7.25 -6.20
CA GLY A 307 3.66 -7.01 -6.91
C GLY A 307 4.19 -5.60 -6.70
N SER A 308 4.94 -5.12 -7.68
CA SER A 308 5.46 -3.76 -7.66
C SER A 308 4.34 -2.74 -7.78
N ALA A 309 4.29 -1.79 -6.85
CA ALA A 309 3.46 -0.60 -6.93
C ALA A 309 4.31 0.56 -7.39
N SER A 310 4.40 0.83 -8.65
CA SER A 310 4.87 2.14 -9.06
C SER A 310 3.70 3.01 -9.46
N ALA A 311 3.74 4.28 -9.12
CA ALA A 311 2.74 5.24 -9.56
C ALA A 311 2.65 5.32 -11.10
N THR A 312 3.77 5.08 -11.77
CA THR A 312 3.83 5.01 -13.23
C THR A 312 3.20 3.74 -13.81
N GLN A 313 2.88 2.75 -12.96
CA GLN A 313 2.28 1.48 -13.38
C GLN A 313 3.06 0.78 -14.51
N LEU A 314 4.38 0.86 -14.46
CA LEU A 314 5.23 0.25 -15.48
C LEU A 314 5.24 -1.27 -15.39
N ALA A 315 5.11 -1.82 -14.18
CA ALA A 315 5.01 -3.24 -14.00
C ALA A 315 3.59 -3.75 -14.32
N GLY A 316 3.51 -4.84 -15.02
CA GLY A 316 2.29 -5.58 -15.32
C GLY A 316 2.40 -7.01 -14.83
N ALA A 317 1.26 -7.71 -14.74
CA ALA A 317 1.24 -9.14 -14.47
C ALA A 317 0.23 -9.86 -15.36
N ASP A 318 0.62 -11.04 -15.84
CA ASP A 318 -0.24 -11.93 -16.61
C ASP A 318 -0.44 -13.22 -15.86
N VAL A 319 -1.66 -13.77 -15.89
CA VAL A 319 -1.93 -15.13 -15.43
C VAL A 319 -2.00 -16.07 -16.62
N THR A 320 -1.32 -17.20 -16.50
CA THR A 320 -1.36 -18.27 -17.51
C THR A 320 -1.91 -19.55 -16.90
N ILE A 321 -2.90 -20.14 -17.56
CA ILE A 321 -3.60 -21.37 -17.16
C ILE A 321 -3.91 -22.20 -18.40
N ASN A 322 -3.55 -23.48 -18.42
CA ASN A 322 -3.79 -24.38 -19.55
C ASN A 322 -3.39 -23.75 -20.91
N GLY A 323 -2.28 -23.00 -20.94
CA GLY A 323 -1.78 -22.32 -22.14
C GLY A 323 -2.52 -21.04 -22.56
N ALA A 324 -3.59 -20.66 -21.87
CA ALA A 324 -4.23 -19.35 -22.07
C ALA A 324 -3.64 -18.33 -21.12
N SER A 325 -3.39 -17.12 -21.60
CA SER A 325 -2.87 -16.01 -20.83
C SER A 325 -3.86 -14.84 -20.80
N LEU A 326 -3.97 -14.18 -19.67
CA LEU A 326 -4.80 -13.01 -19.46
C LEU A 326 -4.03 -11.98 -18.65
N PRO A 327 -3.96 -10.71 -19.06
CA PRO A 327 -3.40 -9.66 -18.24
C PRO A 327 -4.30 -9.43 -17.01
N LEU A 328 -3.65 -9.34 -15.84
CA LEU A 328 -4.33 -8.99 -14.61
C LEU A 328 -4.52 -7.47 -14.53
N THR A 329 -5.66 -7.05 -14.00
CA THR A 329 -5.91 -5.65 -13.68
C THR A 329 -5.02 -5.24 -12.51
N LYS A 330 -4.32 -4.11 -12.67
CA LYS A 330 -3.46 -3.55 -11.62
C LYS A 330 -4.16 -2.42 -10.89
N GLU A 331 -4.11 -2.45 -9.57
CA GLU A 331 -4.57 -1.39 -8.69
C GLU A 331 -3.52 -1.20 -7.56
N GLY A 332 -2.72 -0.14 -7.66
CA GLY A 332 -1.58 0.06 -6.78
C GLY A 332 -0.56 -1.08 -6.91
N HIS A 333 -0.34 -1.82 -5.83
CA HIS A 333 0.55 -3.00 -5.79
C HIS A 333 -0.19 -4.33 -5.96
N ARG A 334 -1.50 -4.29 -6.17
CA ARG A 334 -2.33 -5.48 -6.33
C ARG A 334 -2.64 -5.75 -7.78
N TYR A 335 -2.69 -7.03 -8.11
CA TYR A 335 -3.11 -7.54 -9.39
C TYR A 335 -4.28 -8.49 -9.18
N PHE A 336 -5.30 -8.36 -9.98
CA PHE A 336 -6.47 -9.24 -9.90
C PHE A 336 -7.08 -9.48 -11.26
N GLY A 337 -7.72 -10.62 -11.40
CA GLY A 337 -8.44 -10.96 -12.60
C GLY A 337 -9.23 -12.25 -12.45
N THR A 338 -10.28 -12.38 -13.26
CA THR A 338 -11.07 -13.62 -13.37
C THR A 338 -11.11 -14.01 -14.83
N MET A 339 -10.67 -15.25 -15.11
CA MET A 339 -10.70 -15.79 -16.46
C MET A 339 -11.60 -17.03 -16.54
N THR A 340 -12.29 -17.20 -17.67
CA THR A 340 -12.92 -18.46 -18.04
C THR A 340 -11.83 -19.40 -18.53
N VAL A 341 -11.78 -20.59 -17.98
CA VAL A 341 -10.72 -21.54 -18.29
C VAL A 341 -11.09 -22.37 -19.51
N PRO A 342 -10.21 -22.51 -20.50
CA PRO A 342 -10.43 -23.39 -21.60
C PRO A 342 -10.18 -24.87 -21.17
N GLY A 343 -11.24 -25.63 -21.00
CA GLY A 343 -11.19 -27.03 -20.64
C GLY A 343 -11.32 -27.33 -19.15
N PRO A 344 -11.47 -28.61 -18.79
CA PRO A 344 -11.76 -28.99 -17.41
C PRO A 344 -10.54 -28.77 -16.52
N LEU A 345 -10.75 -28.05 -15.40
CA LEU A 345 -9.80 -27.97 -14.29
C LEU A 345 -10.11 -29.06 -13.28
N VAL A 346 -9.09 -29.79 -12.89
CA VAL A 346 -9.15 -30.66 -11.72
C VAL A 346 -8.62 -29.81 -10.54
N ALA A 347 -9.50 -29.40 -9.65
CA ALA A 347 -9.12 -28.62 -8.47
C ALA A 347 -8.09 -29.40 -7.63
N GLY A 348 -7.09 -28.72 -7.13
CA GLY A 348 -5.99 -29.30 -6.36
C GLY A 348 -4.86 -29.91 -7.20
N GLN A 349 -5.11 -30.26 -8.45
CA GLN A 349 -4.07 -30.75 -9.37
C GLN A 349 -3.67 -29.70 -10.41
N SER A 350 -4.51 -28.71 -10.64
CA SER A 350 -4.23 -27.63 -11.59
C SER A 350 -3.43 -26.52 -10.92
N THR A 351 -2.44 -26.04 -11.64
CA THR A 351 -1.64 -24.88 -11.23
C THR A 351 -1.81 -23.77 -12.25
N LEU A 352 -1.67 -22.55 -11.78
CA LEU A 352 -1.53 -21.40 -12.64
C LEU A 352 -0.16 -20.76 -12.42
N ALA A 353 0.31 -20.03 -13.40
CA ALA A 353 1.48 -19.19 -13.29
C ALA A 353 1.07 -17.71 -13.38
N VAL A 354 1.61 -16.88 -12.51
CA VAL A 354 1.53 -15.43 -12.62
C VAL A 354 2.93 -14.93 -12.92
N THR A 355 3.07 -14.15 -13.98
CA THR A 355 4.34 -13.54 -14.38
C THR A 355 4.21 -12.04 -14.31
N ALA A 356 4.99 -11.40 -13.47
CA ALA A 356 5.11 -9.95 -13.39
C ALA A 356 6.34 -9.47 -14.17
N SER A 357 6.19 -8.39 -14.91
CA SER A 357 7.27 -7.76 -15.68
C SER A 357 7.20 -6.24 -15.56
N ASP A 358 8.35 -5.59 -15.61
CA ASP A 358 8.46 -4.13 -15.66
C ASP A 358 9.27 -3.75 -16.92
N PRO A 359 8.60 -3.39 -18.02
CA PRO A 359 9.28 -3.07 -19.27
C PRO A 359 10.12 -1.80 -19.20
N GLY A 360 9.89 -0.96 -18.17
CA GLY A 360 10.64 0.28 -17.95
C GLY A 360 11.95 0.10 -17.20
N LEU A 361 12.23 -1.08 -16.65
CA LEU A 361 13.45 -1.37 -15.91
C LEU A 361 14.12 -2.62 -16.47
N PRO A 362 15.46 -2.69 -16.44
CA PRO A 362 16.21 -3.90 -16.82
C PRO A 362 16.07 -4.99 -15.74
N SER A 363 14.82 -5.39 -15.45
CA SER A 363 14.51 -6.43 -14.47
C SER A 363 14.11 -7.72 -15.17
N VAL A 364 14.39 -8.85 -14.51
CA VAL A 364 13.94 -10.16 -14.97
C VAL A 364 12.47 -10.34 -14.59
N PRO A 365 11.59 -10.76 -15.51
CA PRO A 365 10.23 -11.13 -15.17
C PRO A 365 10.22 -12.18 -14.06
N ASN A 366 9.37 -11.97 -13.04
CA ASN A 366 9.21 -12.92 -11.95
C ASN A 366 7.96 -13.76 -12.19
N THR A 367 8.13 -15.08 -12.19
CA THR A 367 7.02 -16.04 -12.34
C THR A 367 6.85 -16.83 -11.04
N LYS A 368 5.65 -16.75 -10.49
CA LYS A 368 5.23 -17.58 -9.34
C LYS A 368 4.10 -18.49 -9.76
N THR A 369 4.07 -19.67 -9.17
CA THR A 369 3.00 -20.66 -9.40
C THR A 369 2.14 -20.81 -8.15
N ALA A 370 0.85 -21.04 -8.34
CA ALA A 370 -0.08 -21.36 -7.27
C ALA A 370 -0.96 -22.54 -7.65
N ILE A 371 -1.36 -23.30 -6.65
CA ILE A 371 -2.40 -24.32 -6.78
C ILE A 371 -3.75 -23.61 -6.73
N ILE A 372 -4.60 -23.95 -7.68
CA ILE A 372 -5.97 -23.43 -7.74
C ILE A 372 -6.80 -24.20 -6.72
N ARG A 373 -7.52 -23.47 -5.88
CA ARG A 373 -8.32 -24.04 -4.79
C ARG A 373 -9.79 -23.74 -4.97
N ASP A 374 -10.64 -24.63 -4.47
CA ASP A 374 -12.06 -24.34 -4.32
C ASP A 374 -12.28 -23.19 -3.33
N PHE A 375 -13.19 -22.28 -3.63
CA PHE A 375 -13.52 -21.17 -2.75
C PHE A 375 -14.68 -21.55 -1.85
N VAL A 376 -14.40 -21.71 -0.55
CA VAL A 376 -15.40 -22.01 0.49
C VAL A 376 -15.85 -20.71 1.14
N THR A 377 -17.16 -20.54 1.30
CA THR A 377 -17.74 -19.41 2.02
C THR A 377 -18.55 -19.92 3.21
N ILE A 378 -18.25 -19.44 4.43
CA ILE A 378 -19.08 -19.67 5.59
C ILE A 378 -20.06 -18.50 5.73
N HIS A 379 -21.33 -18.76 5.47
CA HIS A 379 -22.41 -17.76 5.55
C HIS A 379 -22.79 -17.47 6.99
N THR A 380 -22.86 -18.52 7.81
CA THR A 380 -23.24 -18.43 9.22
C THR A 380 -22.36 -19.36 10.06
N ALA A 381 -21.94 -18.88 11.21
CA ALA A 381 -21.36 -19.65 12.30
C ALA A 381 -21.94 -19.08 13.61
N ALA A 382 -23.04 -19.67 14.09
CA ALA A 382 -23.79 -19.15 15.23
C ALA A 382 -24.01 -20.23 16.27
N ALA A 383 -23.95 -19.84 17.52
CA ALA A 383 -24.22 -20.76 18.64
C ALA A 383 -25.32 -20.22 19.57
N THR A 384 -26.20 -21.09 19.98
CA THR A 384 -27.16 -20.87 21.05
C THR A 384 -26.81 -21.78 22.21
N CYS A 385 -26.64 -21.21 23.39
CA CYS A 385 -26.22 -21.96 24.57
C CYS A 385 -27.33 -21.98 25.62
N SER A 386 -27.55 -23.13 26.26
CA SER A 386 -28.50 -23.32 27.34
C SER A 386 -27.87 -24.09 28.49
N GLY A 387 -28.46 -23.96 29.69
CA GLY A 387 -27.98 -24.62 30.93
C GLY A 387 -27.25 -23.68 31.88
N ALA A 388 -27.03 -24.14 33.10
CA ALA A 388 -26.22 -23.42 34.11
C ALA A 388 -24.74 -23.39 33.70
N ALA A 389 -23.97 -22.48 34.28
CA ALA A 389 -22.60 -22.23 33.88
C ALA A 389 -21.68 -23.47 33.90
N ASP A 390 -21.94 -24.39 34.80
CA ASP A 390 -21.24 -25.65 35.03
C ASP A 390 -21.75 -26.83 34.18
N ALA A 391 -22.94 -26.69 33.57
CA ALA A 391 -23.58 -27.69 32.72
C ALA A 391 -24.05 -27.10 31.37
N ARG A 392 -23.37 -26.09 30.90
CA ARG A 392 -23.75 -25.37 29.66
C ARG A 392 -23.48 -26.24 28.42
N ILE A 393 -24.51 -26.38 27.59
CA ILE A 393 -24.40 -27.01 26.28
C ILE A 393 -24.77 -25.99 25.21
N CYS A 394 -23.91 -25.88 24.19
CA CYS A 394 -24.15 -24.98 23.08
C CYS A 394 -24.48 -25.77 21.81
N SER A 395 -25.54 -25.38 21.12
CA SER A 395 -25.86 -25.81 19.76
C SER A 395 -25.16 -24.86 18.78
N LEU A 396 -24.15 -25.35 18.07
CA LEU A 396 -23.37 -24.59 17.08
C LEU A 396 -23.89 -24.95 15.68
N SER A 397 -24.45 -23.97 14.99
CA SER A 397 -25.02 -24.09 13.65
C SER A 397 -24.07 -23.39 12.62
N ILE A 398 -23.73 -24.08 11.55
CA ILE A 398 -22.86 -23.61 10.52
C ILE A 398 -23.53 -23.80 9.16
N VAL A 399 -23.50 -22.73 8.36
CA VAL A 399 -23.95 -22.75 6.96
C VAL A 399 -22.78 -22.34 6.10
N ALA A 400 -22.41 -23.18 5.12
CA ALA A 400 -21.32 -22.90 4.21
C ALA A 400 -21.63 -23.39 2.80
N SER A 401 -20.97 -22.83 1.81
CA SER A 401 -21.05 -23.25 0.42
C SER A 401 -19.67 -23.34 -0.24
N SER A 402 -19.54 -24.18 -1.25
CA SER A 402 -18.44 -24.19 -2.20
C SER A 402 -18.78 -23.30 -3.41
N SER A 403 -17.79 -22.75 -4.06
CA SER A 403 -17.94 -22.06 -5.35
C SER A 403 -18.07 -23.04 -6.55
N ASP A 404 -17.99 -24.33 -6.30
CA ASP A 404 -18.25 -25.38 -7.30
C ASP A 404 -19.67 -25.91 -7.13
N ASP A 405 -20.50 -25.71 -8.14
CA ASP A 405 -21.90 -26.20 -8.18
C ASP A 405 -22.03 -27.69 -8.52
N GLY A 406 -20.92 -28.41 -8.64
CA GLY A 406 -20.91 -29.83 -8.99
C GLY A 406 -21.32 -30.13 -10.45
N SER A 407 -21.49 -29.13 -11.31
CA SER A 407 -22.02 -29.31 -12.66
C SER A 407 -21.15 -30.20 -13.58
N ALA A 408 -19.85 -30.35 -13.24
CA ALA A 408 -18.97 -31.29 -13.97
C ALA A 408 -18.98 -32.71 -13.39
N ASN A 409 -19.41 -32.86 -12.13
CA ASN A 409 -19.49 -34.19 -11.49
C ASN A 409 -20.97 -34.58 -11.39
N LYS A 410 -21.34 -35.62 -12.07
CA LYS A 410 -22.70 -36.16 -11.99
C LYS A 410 -22.65 -37.58 -11.47
N ASP A 411 -23.61 -37.91 -10.65
CA ASP A 411 -23.82 -39.31 -10.21
C ASP A 411 -24.37 -40.18 -11.36
N SER A 412 -24.60 -41.45 -11.09
CA SER A 412 -25.17 -42.42 -12.04
C SER A 412 -26.56 -42.02 -12.57
N ASN A 413 -27.26 -41.11 -11.89
CA ASN A 413 -28.57 -40.62 -12.27
C ASN A 413 -28.50 -39.24 -12.97
N GLY A 414 -27.29 -38.74 -13.24
CA GLY A 414 -27.07 -37.44 -13.87
C GLY A 414 -27.28 -36.22 -12.92
N VAL A 415 -27.42 -36.45 -11.61
CA VAL A 415 -27.55 -35.41 -10.61
C VAL A 415 -26.19 -34.78 -10.31
N ARG A 416 -26.12 -33.47 -10.17
CA ARG A 416 -24.91 -32.72 -9.82
C ARG A 416 -24.39 -33.13 -8.44
N VAL A 417 -23.08 -33.39 -8.36
CA VAL A 417 -22.43 -33.77 -7.10
C VAL A 417 -21.46 -32.62 -6.71
N PRO A 418 -21.87 -31.67 -5.86
CA PRO A 418 -20.98 -30.63 -5.36
C PRO A 418 -19.91 -31.22 -4.43
N PRO A 419 -18.80 -30.52 -4.18
CA PRO A 419 -17.80 -30.95 -3.21
C PRO A 419 -18.41 -31.15 -1.81
N THR A 420 -17.95 -32.17 -1.12
CA THR A 420 -18.31 -32.39 0.29
C THR A 420 -17.63 -31.30 1.14
N LEU A 421 -18.41 -30.62 1.96
CA LEU A 421 -17.92 -29.67 2.95
C LEU A 421 -17.83 -30.36 4.31
N THR A 422 -16.71 -30.20 5.00
CA THR A 422 -16.47 -30.87 6.30
C THR A 422 -16.03 -29.82 7.33
N LEU A 423 -16.67 -29.87 8.51
CA LEU A 423 -16.28 -29.08 9.65
C LEU A 423 -14.99 -29.66 10.26
N GLN A 424 -13.92 -28.89 10.28
CA GLN A 424 -12.62 -29.37 10.75
C GLN A 424 -12.61 -29.68 12.27
N LEU A 425 -13.50 -29.05 13.05
CA LEU A 425 -13.56 -29.22 14.51
C LEU A 425 -13.74 -30.70 14.93
N ASN A 426 -14.59 -31.44 14.22
CA ASN A 426 -14.95 -32.83 14.58
C ASN A 426 -15.16 -33.75 13.39
N GLY A 427 -14.86 -33.31 12.17
CA GLY A 427 -15.05 -34.10 10.95
C GLY A 427 -16.50 -34.21 10.48
N SER A 428 -17.44 -33.45 11.06
CA SER A 428 -18.85 -33.51 10.63
C SER A 428 -19.00 -32.98 9.20
N VAL A 429 -19.72 -33.72 8.37
CA VAL A 429 -20.07 -33.33 7.00
C VAL A 429 -21.26 -32.37 7.05
N LEU A 430 -21.20 -31.32 6.23
CA LEU A 430 -22.33 -30.41 6.02
C LEU A 430 -23.27 -31.02 4.98
N THR A 431 -24.48 -31.35 5.39
CA THR A 431 -25.57 -31.82 4.51
C THR A 431 -26.24 -30.59 3.90
N ASP A 432 -26.27 -30.51 2.58
CA ASP A 432 -26.81 -29.34 1.86
C ASP A 432 -26.20 -28.02 2.34
N GLY A 433 -24.92 -28.04 2.72
CA GLY A 433 -24.20 -26.90 3.22
C GLY A 433 -24.50 -26.52 4.69
N TYR A 434 -25.20 -27.35 5.42
CA TYR A 434 -25.60 -27.12 6.83
C TYR A 434 -25.10 -28.22 7.75
N VAL A 435 -24.66 -27.84 8.96
CA VAL A 435 -24.41 -28.73 10.07
C VAL A 435 -24.80 -28.07 11.39
N SER A 436 -25.36 -28.83 12.33
CA SER A 436 -25.55 -28.41 13.70
C SER A 436 -24.94 -29.45 14.64
N ILE A 437 -24.10 -28.99 15.55
CA ILE A 437 -23.42 -29.84 16.54
C ILE A 437 -23.67 -29.33 17.95
N GLN A 438 -23.70 -30.27 18.91
CA GLN A 438 -23.73 -29.95 20.33
C GLN A 438 -22.28 -29.93 20.85
N THR A 439 -21.91 -28.90 21.59
CA THR A 439 -20.56 -28.79 22.16
C THR A 439 -20.63 -28.16 23.56
N PRO A 440 -19.96 -28.74 24.56
CA PRO A 440 -19.84 -28.13 25.90
C PRO A 440 -18.87 -26.96 25.91
N VAL A 441 -17.91 -26.91 24.96
CA VAL A 441 -16.93 -25.87 24.83
C VAL A 441 -17.08 -25.22 23.44
N LEU A 442 -17.45 -23.94 23.45
CA LEU A 442 -17.64 -23.18 22.22
C LEU A 442 -16.30 -22.73 21.66
N PRO A 443 -15.95 -23.10 20.41
CA PRO A 443 -14.75 -22.59 19.77
C PRO A 443 -14.90 -21.12 19.42
N ALA A 444 -13.82 -20.35 19.48
CA ALA A 444 -13.81 -18.95 19.05
C ALA A 444 -14.04 -18.82 17.53
N THR A 445 -13.55 -19.79 16.76
CA THR A 445 -13.68 -19.85 15.31
C THR A 445 -14.00 -21.26 14.84
N VAL A 446 -14.60 -21.36 13.66
CA VAL A 446 -14.81 -22.62 12.96
C VAL A 446 -14.15 -22.57 11.59
N THR A 447 -13.64 -23.73 11.16
CA THR A 447 -13.07 -23.91 9.82
C THR A 447 -13.85 -24.99 9.09
N VAL A 448 -14.28 -24.67 7.86
CA VAL A 448 -14.92 -25.61 6.94
C VAL A 448 -13.97 -25.84 5.77
N VAL A 449 -13.76 -27.11 5.42
CA VAL A 449 -12.90 -27.51 4.31
C VAL A 449 -13.73 -28.22 3.23
N SER A 450 -13.36 -28.02 1.98
CA SER A 450 -13.95 -28.69 0.82
C SER A 450 -13.13 -29.94 0.48
N SER A 451 -13.83 -31.03 0.12
CA SER A 451 -13.21 -32.25 -0.38
C SER A 451 -12.63 -32.09 -1.79
N ARG A 452 -12.92 -30.96 -2.44
CA ARG A 452 -12.41 -30.71 -3.76
C ARG A 452 -10.97 -30.20 -3.69
N GLY A 453 -10.11 -30.97 -4.28
CA GLY A 453 -8.67 -30.74 -4.25
C GLY A 453 -8.00 -31.62 -3.21
N ASP A 454 -7.09 -32.45 -3.69
CA ASP A 454 -6.26 -33.26 -2.83
C ASP A 454 -5.55 -32.41 -1.77
N VAL A 455 -5.50 -32.92 -0.55
CA VAL A 455 -4.63 -32.50 0.58
C VAL A 455 -4.73 -31.01 0.96
N VAL A 456 -5.10 -30.12 0.05
CA VAL A 456 -5.18 -28.67 0.24
C VAL A 456 -6.51 -28.14 -0.30
N GLY A 457 -7.61 -28.81 0.00
CA GLY A 457 -8.95 -28.34 -0.35
C GLY A 457 -9.16 -26.90 0.09
N GLY A 458 -10.03 -26.18 -0.58
CA GLY A 458 -10.43 -24.85 -0.14
C GLY A 458 -10.91 -24.88 1.30
N ALA A 459 -10.50 -23.92 2.07
CA ALA A 459 -10.91 -23.78 3.47
C ALA A 459 -11.35 -22.36 3.77
N ALA A 460 -12.35 -22.20 4.61
CA ALA A 460 -12.76 -20.92 5.16
C ALA A 460 -12.81 -21.00 6.67
N THR A 461 -12.44 -19.92 7.35
CA THR A 461 -12.52 -19.78 8.81
C THR A 461 -13.38 -18.58 9.16
N ARG A 462 -14.28 -18.74 10.12
CA ARG A 462 -15.16 -17.67 10.60
C ARG A 462 -15.28 -17.70 12.12
N ALA A 463 -15.34 -16.50 12.73
CA ALA A 463 -15.64 -16.34 14.14
C ALA A 463 -17.07 -16.82 14.46
N VAL A 464 -17.25 -17.46 15.62
CA VAL A 464 -18.53 -17.90 16.09
C VAL A 464 -19.26 -16.75 16.78
N THR A 465 -20.47 -16.47 16.35
CA THR A 465 -21.36 -15.50 16.99
C THR A 465 -22.26 -16.20 18.00
N VAL A 466 -22.21 -15.78 19.28
CA VAL A 466 -23.11 -16.31 20.30
C VAL A 466 -24.40 -15.50 20.29
N ILE A 467 -25.52 -16.21 20.10
CA ILE A 467 -26.86 -15.63 20.19
C ILE A 467 -27.35 -15.93 21.59
N ASN A 468 -27.39 -14.91 22.44
CA ASN A 468 -28.00 -15.05 23.79
C ASN A 468 -29.51 -15.09 23.64
N GLN A 469 -30.12 -16.11 24.19
CA GLN A 469 -31.56 -16.17 24.43
C GLN A 469 -31.88 -15.62 25.80
#